data_550accb78257e4fb4f56c862d33f34e0
#
_entry.id   550accb78257e4fb4f56c862d33f34e0
#
_cell.length_a   1.000
_cell.length_b   1.000
_cell.length_c   1.000
_cell.angle_alpha   90.00
_cell.angle_beta   90.00
_cell.angle_gamma   90.00
#
_symmetry.space_group_name_H-M   'P 1'
#
loop_
_entity.id
_entity.type
_entity.pdbx_description
1 polymer ?
#
loop_
_entity_poly.entity_id
_entity_poly.type
_entity_poly.pdbx_seq_one_letter_code
_entity_poly.pdbx_strand_id
1 'polypeptide(L)'
;TLFLCQCKASSNPPFCDGSHNKLKALKIGDAVPNNTISQSISIAIPTPEEPTVARIHELAKNGLNNIGHHGEVGSMGVPRKDLPHWDDIQIMPAQMARKPLMENKSVSTSVIIGPRAKKPLKLDIPLFISDMSFGALSEEAKIALARGAHLAGTGICSGEGGMLSEEKSENARYLYELGSAQFGWKLSNAENIQAFHFKGGQGAKTGTGGHLPGAKVQGKIALVRGLDEGQDAVSPPTFSNLVTPNDFKKFADTVREESGGIPIGF
;
A
#
# COMPACT_ATOMS: atom_id res chain seq x y z
N THR A 1 -15.09 -15.89 -43.68
CA THR A 1 -14.59 -16.09 -42.30
C THR A 1 -13.16 -15.55 -42.28
N LEU A 2 -12.87 -14.57 -41.43
CA LEU A 2 -11.54 -14.03 -41.23
C LEU A 2 -10.88 -14.80 -40.08
N PHE A 3 -9.67 -15.26 -40.27
CA PHE A 3 -8.88 -15.92 -39.24
C PHE A 3 -7.78 -14.96 -38.74
N LEU A 4 -7.70 -14.75 -37.44
CA LEU A 4 -6.62 -13.98 -36.82
C LEU A 4 -5.36 -14.84 -36.68
N CYS A 5 -4.22 -14.26 -37.03
CA CYS A 5 -2.95 -14.97 -36.93
C CYS A 5 -2.43 -14.99 -35.49
N GLN A 6 -2.30 -16.19 -34.94
CA GLN A 6 -1.71 -16.42 -33.63
C GLN A 6 -0.25 -16.92 -33.69
N CYS A 7 0.22 -17.35 -34.84
CA CYS A 7 1.57 -17.90 -35.01
C CYS A 7 2.64 -16.84 -35.28
N LYS A 8 2.26 -15.58 -35.42
CA LYS A 8 3.16 -14.44 -35.74
C LYS A 8 3.98 -14.59 -37.02
N ALA A 9 3.67 -15.56 -37.90
CA ALA A 9 4.37 -15.81 -39.14
C ALA A 9 3.66 -15.23 -40.38
N SER A 10 2.51 -14.61 -40.18
CA SER A 10 1.76 -13.99 -41.29
C SER A 10 2.47 -12.77 -41.84
N SER A 11 2.49 -12.65 -43.17
CA SER A 11 2.93 -11.44 -43.84
C SER A 11 1.88 -10.34 -43.87
N ASN A 12 0.65 -10.61 -43.39
CA ASN A 12 -0.47 -9.68 -43.34
C ASN A 12 -1.18 -9.69 -41.99
N PRO A 13 -0.48 -9.33 -40.89
CA PRO A 13 -1.11 -9.30 -39.58
C PRO A 13 -2.19 -8.20 -39.52
N PRO A 14 -3.28 -8.39 -38.76
CA PRO A 14 -3.54 -9.50 -37.83
C PRO A 14 -4.18 -10.74 -38.48
N PHE A 15 -4.29 -10.80 -39.79
CA PHE A 15 -4.98 -11.87 -40.50
C PHE A 15 -4.04 -13.04 -40.81
N CYS A 16 -4.59 -14.24 -40.81
CA CYS A 16 -3.85 -15.43 -41.17
C CYS A 16 -3.81 -15.59 -42.70
N ASP A 17 -2.63 -15.60 -43.28
CA ASP A 17 -2.38 -15.84 -44.72
C ASP A 17 -1.86 -17.28 -44.98
N GLY A 18 -1.85 -18.15 -43.99
CA GLY A 18 -1.38 -19.51 -44.11
C GLY A 18 0.14 -19.68 -43.99
N SER A 19 0.91 -18.63 -43.77
CA SER A 19 2.38 -18.69 -43.62
C SER A 19 2.85 -19.67 -42.56
N HIS A 20 2.03 -19.94 -41.54
CA HIS A 20 2.32 -20.95 -40.51
C HIS A 20 2.46 -22.39 -41.07
N ASN A 21 1.94 -22.65 -42.25
CA ASN A 21 2.09 -23.97 -42.86
C ASN A 21 3.57 -24.26 -43.19
N LYS A 22 4.38 -23.24 -43.38
CA LYS A 22 5.82 -23.36 -43.62
C LYS A 22 6.57 -23.74 -42.33
N LEU A 23 5.92 -23.62 -41.17
CA LEU A 23 6.50 -23.90 -39.85
C LEU A 23 6.22 -25.33 -39.37
N LYS A 24 5.48 -26.12 -40.12
CA LYS A 24 5.09 -27.51 -39.74
C LYS A 24 6.28 -28.45 -39.52
N ALA A 25 7.44 -28.12 -40.06
CA ALA A 25 8.65 -28.92 -39.91
C ALA A 25 9.47 -28.56 -38.65
N LEU A 26 9.13 -27.50 -37.95
CA LEU A 26 9.86 -27.02 -36.76
C LEU A 26 9.50 -27.85 -35.53
N LYS A 27 10.51 -28.17 -34.73
CA LYS A 27 10.34 -28.84 -33.43
C LYS A 27 10.25 -27.81 -32.32
N ILE A 28 9.74 -28.21 -31.17
CA ILE A 28 9.74 -27.36 -29.97
C ILE A 28 11.20 -26.98 -29.63
N GLY A 29 11.48 -25.69 -29.57
CA GLY A 29 12.83 -25.13 -29.32
C GLY A 29 13.56 -24.63 -30.57
N ASP A 30 13.06 -24.92 -31.78
CA ASP A 30 13.65 -24.37 -33.00
C ASP A 30 13.40 -22.87 -33.12
N ALA A 31 14.43 -22.11 -33.50
CA ALA A 31 14.27 -20.69 -33.78
C ALA A 31 13.44 -20.49 -35.06
N VAL A 32 12.32 -19.82 -34.94
CA VAL A 32 11.53 -19.40 -36.10
C VAL A 32 12.30 -18.25 -36.78
N PRO A 33 12.61 -18.35 -38.10
CA PRO A 33 13.22 -17.24 -38.79
C PRO A 33 12.31 -16.01 -38.64
N ASN A 34 12.85 -15.01 -37.97
CA ASN A 34 12.19 -13.72 -37.90
C ASN A 34 12.32 -13.10 -39.29
N ASN A 35 11.35 -13.33 -40.16
CA ASN A 35 11.20 -12.55 -41.35
C ASN A 35 10.91 -11.11 -40.89
N THR A 36 11.95 -10.42 -40.58
CA THR A 36 11.93 -9.03 -40.20
C THR A 36 11.22 -8.28 -41.32
N ILE A 37 9.98 -7.97 -41.06
CA ILE A 37 9.31 -6.89 -41.74
C ILE A 37 10.12 -5.66 -41.36
N SER A 38 11.06 -5.28 -42.19
CA SER A 38 11.75 -3.98 -42.13
C SER A 38 10.82 -2.87 -42.63
N GLN A 39 9.53 -2.97 -42.32
CA GLN A 39 8.65 -1.83 -42.34
C GLN A 39 8.87 -1.16 -40.99
N SER A 40 9.28 0.10 -41.06
CA SER A 40 9.28 0.99 -39.90
C SER A 40 7.87 0.90 -39.28
N ILE A 41 7.71 0.06 -38.26
CA ILE A 41 6.45 -0.01 -37.53
C ILE A 41 6.34 1.37 -36.91
N SER A 42 5.36 2.13 -37.36
CA SER A 42 5.02 3.40 -36.77
C SER A 42 4.63 3.13 -35.32
N ILE A 43 5.52 3.50 -34.38
CA ILE A 43 5.25 3.36 -32.96
C ILE A 43 4.19 4.40 -32.60
N ALA A 44 3.08 3.95 -32.08
CA ALA A 44 2.03 4.85 -31.60
C ALA A 44 2.60 5.79 -30.51
N ILE A 45 2.23 7.06 -30.59
CA ILE A 45 2.66 8.10 -29.65
C ILE A 45 1.53 8.34 -28.66
N PRO A 46 1.79 8.45 -27.36
CA PRO A 46 0.77 8.81 -26.39
C PRO A 46 0.06 10.12 -26.74
N THR A 47 -1.25 10.14 -26.59
CA THR A 47 -2.08 11.35 -26.71
C THR A 47 -2.77 11.61 -25.36
N PRO A 48 -3.38 12.78 -25.15
CA PRO A 48 -4.16 13.03 -23.95
C PRO A 48 -5.30 12.03 -23.74
N GLU A 49 -5.87 11.50 -24.83
CA GLU A 49 -6.94 10.49 -24.81
C GLU A 49 -6.42 9.07 -24.57
N GLU A 50 -5.15 8.83 -24.95
CA GLU A 50 -4.48 7.52 -24.81
C GLU A 50 -3.12 7.66 -24.11
N PRO A 51 -3.09 8.11 -22.85
CA PRO A 51 -1.83 8.41 -22.14
C PRO A 51 -1.02 7.15 -21.79
N THR A 52 -1.64 5.97 -21.88
CA THR A 52 -1.03 4.69 -21.46
C THR A 52 -0.28 3.97 -22.57
N VAL A 53 -0.22 4.52 -23.79
CA VAL A 53 0.43 3.87 -24.95
C VAL A 53 1.90 3.53 -24.66
N ALA A 54 2.66 4.44 -24.07
CA ALA A 54 4.06 4.19 -23.72
C ALA A 54 4.21 3.01 -22.75
N ARG A 55 3.30 2.91 -21.80
CA ARG A 55 3.25 1.81 -20.83
C ARG A 55 2.93 0.48 -21.48
N ILE A 56 1.97 0.47 -22.42
CA ILE A 56 1.62 -0.75 -23.18
C ILE A 56 2.84 -1.23 -23.98
N HIS A 57 3.57 -0.33 -24.62
CA HIS A 57 4.78 -0.69 -25.36
C HIS A 57 5.88 -1.22 -24.44
N GLU A 58 6.06 -0.62 -23.27
CA GLU A 58 7.01 -1.09 -22.27
C GLU A 58 6.66 -2.51 -21.80
N LEU A 59 5.41 -2.77 -21.47
CA LEU A 59 4.94 -4.10 -21.09
C LEU A 59 5.07 -5.11 -22.23
N ALA A 60 4.78 -4.71 -23.46
CA ALA A 60 4.90 -5.57 -24.63
C ALA A 60 6.36 -5.96 -24.90
N LYS A 61 7.30 -5.05 -24.64
CA LYS A 61 8.73 -5.25 -24.88
C LYS A 61 9.40 -6.07 -23.77
N ASN A 62 9.15 -5.71 -22.52
CA ASN A 62 9.90 -6.19 -21.36
C ASN A 62 9.06 -7.11 -20.46
N GLY A 63 7.78 -7.31 -20.76
CA GLY A 63 6.86 -8.03 -19.88
C GLY A 63 6.78 -7.35 -18.51
N LEU A 64 6.67 -8.14 -17.47
CA LEU A 64 6.58 -7.66 -16.09
C LEU A 64 7.94 -7.43 -15.42
N ASN A 65 9.05 -7.66 -16.13
CA ASN A 65 10.39 -7.66 -15.55
C ASN A 65 10.82 -6.32 -14.96
N ASN A 66 10.32 -5.21 -15.51
CA ASN A 66 10.68 -3.85 -15.08
C ASN A 66 9.65 -3.21 -14.15
N ILE A 67 8.59 -3.92 -13.80
CA ILE A 67 7.50 -3.36 -12.97
C ILE A 67 7.91 -3.27 -11.49
N GLY A 68 8.89 -4.06 -11.09
CA GLY A 68 9.28 -4.20 -9.69
C GLY A 68 8.28 -5.04 -8.90
N HIS A 69 8.51 -5.15 -7.60
CA HIS A 69 7.79 -6.06 -6.73
C HIS A 69 6.30 -5.72 -6.57
N HIS A 70 5.97 -4.44 -6.59
CA HIS A 70 4.59 -3.97 -6.38
C HIS A 70 3.82 -3.65 -7.67
N GLY A 71 4.49 -3.51 -8.80
CA GLY A 71 3.89 -2.96 -9.99
C GLY A 71 3.45 -1.50 -9.80
N GLU A 72 2.54 -1.04 -10.64
CA GLU A 72 1.88 0.25 -10.43
C GLU A 72 0.86 0.16 -9.31
N VAL A 73 0.95 1.11 -8.38
CA VAL A 73 -0.02 1.21 -7.28
C VAL A 73 -1.31 1.85 -7.81
N GLY A 74 -2.40 1.13 -7.66
CA GLY A 74 -3.73 1.58 -8.08
C GLY A 74 -4.80 0.71 -7.45
N SER A 75 -6.07 1.05 -7.64
CA SER A 75 -7.19 0.22 -7.16
C SER A 75 -7.34 -0.99 -8.06
N MET A 76 -6.89 -2.14 -7.59
CA MET A 76 -6.96 -3.39 -8.35
C MET A 76 -8.39 -3.90 -8.44
N GLY A 77 -8.81 -4.27 -9.65
CA GLY A 77 -10.15 -4.82 -9.92
C GLY A 77 -11.26 -3.78 -10.06
N VAL A 78 -10.96 -2.48 -9.90
CA VAL A 78 -11.91 -1.39 -10.12
C VAL A 78 -11.37 -0.45 -11.18
N PRO A 79 -12.09 -0.22 -12.29
CA PRO A 79 -11.70 0.77 -13.30
C PRO A 79 -11.54 2.16 -12.66
N ARG A 80 -10.49 2.86 -13.05
CA ARG A 80 -10.17 4.16 -12.45
C ARG A 80 -11.30 5.19 -12.58
N LYS A 81 -12.04 5.14 -13.69
CA LYS A 81 -13.23 5.98 -13.95
C LYS A 81 -14.39 5.73 -12.99
N ASP A 82 -14.41 4.56 -12.33
CA ASP A 82 -15.49 4.17 -11.42
C ASP A 82 -15.11 4.42 -9.96
N LEU A 83 -13.90 4.97 -9.72
CA LEU A 83 -13.45 5.38 -8.39
C LEU A 83 -14.05 6.75 -8.03
N PRO A 84 -14.41 6.98 -6.77
CA PRO A 84 -14.88 8.28 -6.32
C PRO A 84 -13.74 9.33 -6.44
N HIS A 85 -14.09 10.51 -6.91
CA HIS A 85 -13.24 11.68 -6.96
C HIS A 85 -13.69 12.71 -5.93
N TRP A 86 -12.83 13.68 -5.60
CA TRP A 86 -13.18 14.72 -4.66
C TRP A 86 -14.39 15.54 -5.12
N ASP A 87 -14.57 15.70 -6.44
CA ASP A 87 -15.74 16.41 -7.04
C ASP A 87 -17.06 15.66 -6.83
N ASP A 88 -17.02 14.35 -6.53
CA ASP A 88 -18.19 13.53 -6.23
C ASP A 88 -18.63 13.67 -4.76
N ILE A 89 -17.83 14.33 -3.93
CA ILE A 89 -18.06 14.46 -2.49
C ILE A 89 -18.51 15.86 -2.18
N GLN A 90 -19.74 16.00 -1.66
CA GLN A 90 -20.28 17.28 -1.23
C GLN A 90 -20.69 17.23 0.23
N ILE A 91 -20.34 18.28 0.97
CA ILE A 91 -20.83 18.48 2.33
C ILE A 91 -22.26 19.01 2.24
N MET A 92 -23.20 18.27 2.80
CA MET A 92 -24.61 18.68 2.84
C MET A 92 -24.86 19.53 4.09
N PRO A 93 -25.02 20.85 3.98
CA PRO A 93 -25.38 21.68 5.11
C PRO A 93 -26.87 21.49 5.47
N ALA A 94 -27.16 21.40 6.74
CA ALA A 94 -28.50 21.16 7.25
C ALA A 94 -29.21 22.47 7.58
N GLN A 95 -29.16 23.46 6.71
CA GLN A 95 -29.62 24.83 6.95
C GLN A 95 -31.09 24.96 7.39
N MET A 96 -31.95 24.11 6.86
CA MET A 96 -33.39 24.13 7.26
C MET A 96 -33.66 23.30 8.52
N ALA A 97 -32.90 22.22 8.71
CA ALA A 97 -33.08 21.35 9.88
C ALA A 97 -32.30 21.87 11.11
N ARG A 98 -31.18 22.55 10.88
CA ARG A 98 -30.37 23.17 11.92
C ARG A 98 -29.93 24.57 11.49
N LYS A 99 -30.05 25.51 12.40
CA LYS A 99 -29.51 26.86 12.17
C LYS A 99 -27.98 26.77 12.08
N PRO A 100 -27.37 27.34 11.02
CA PRO A 100 -25.92 27.41 10.92
C PRO A 100 -25.27 28.14 12.11
N LEU A 101 -24.09 27.70 12.51
CA LEU A 101 -23.31 28.43 13.50
C LEU A 101 -22.76 29.71 12.90
N MET A 102 -22.74 30.76 13.72
CA MET A 102 -22.09 32.02 13.34
C MET A 102 -20.58 31.87 13.38
N GLU A 103 -19.84 32.65 12.59
CA GLU A 103 -18.40 32.59 12.44
C GLU A 103 -17.63 32.72 13.78
N ASN A 104 -18.19 33.42 14.74
CA ASN A 104 -17.59 33.63 16.07
C ASN A 104 -17.81 32.47 17.06
N LYS A 105 -18.47 31.39 16.63
CA LYS A 105 -18.70 30.23 17.51
C LYS A 105 -17.55 29.24 17.42
N SER A 106 -17.01 28.91 18.58
CA SER A 106 -16.00 27.85 18.69
C SER A 106 -16.64 26.49 18.38
N VAL A 107 -15.98 25.72 17.55
CA VAL A 107 -16.36 24.33 17.22
C VAL A 107 -15.26 23.41 17.73
N SER A 108 -15.65 22.36 18.50
CA SER A 108 -14.70 21.33 18.92
C SER A 108 -14.31 20.47 17.74
N THR A 109 -13.01 20.31 17.53
CA THR A 109 -12.41 19.42 16.55
C THR A 109 -11.90 18.10 17.17
N SER A 110 -11.97 17.99 18.51
CA SER A 110 -11.43 16.84 19.20
C SER A 110 -12.19 15.54 18.90
N VAL A 111 -11.44 14.45 18.77
CA VAL A 111 -11.96 13.10 18.51
C VAL A 111 -11.43 12.14 19.57
N ILE A 112 -12.26 11.18 19.97
CA ILE A 112 -11.86 10.10 20.87
C ILE A 112 -11.89 8.79 20.11
N ILE A 113 -10.72 8.17 19.94
CA ILE A 113 -10.56 6.84 19.37
C ILE A 113 -10.79 5.82 20.49
N GLY A 114 -11.66 4.84 20.23
CA GLY A 114 -12.00 3.81 21.20
C GLY A 114 -12.67 4.34 22.47
N PRO A 115 -13.82 5.05 22.39
CA PRO A 115 -14.47 5.68 23.57
C PRO A 115 -14.90 4.68 24.65
N ARG A 116 -14.96 3.38 24.33
CA ARG A 116 -15.26 2.30 25.26
C ARG A 116 -14.01 1.58 25.78
N ALA A 117 -12.83 1.96 25.34
CA ALA A 117 -11.56 1.41 25.84
C ALA A 117 -11.30 1.94 27.28
N LYS A 118 -10.57 1.18 28.08
CA LYS A 118 -10.17 1.66 29.42
C LYS A 118 -9.24 2.87 29.34
N LYS A 119 -8.43 2.94 28.30
CA LYS A 119 -7.52 4.06 28.01
C LYS A 119 -7.81 4.61 26.62
N PRO A 120 -8.90 5.36 26.41
CA PRO A 120 -9.23 5.91 25.10
C PRO A 120 -8.16 6.91 24.65
N LEU A 121 -7.91 6.96 23.34
CA LEU A 121 -6.99 7.93 22.76
C LEU A 121 -7.73 9.18 22.32
N LYS A 122 -7.40 10.33 22.91
CA LYS A 122 -7.93 11.63 22.52
C LYS A 122 -6.97 12.32 21.54
N LEU A 123 -7.52 12.78 20.41
CA LEU A 123 -6.88 13.69 19.47
C LEU A 123 -7.56 15.05 19.52
N ASP A 124 -6.81 16.13 19.42
CA ASP A 124 -7.36 17.50 19.46
C ASP A 124 -7.92 17.93 18.09
N ILE A 125 -7.47 17.25 17.01
CA ILE A 125 -7.98 17.41 15.63
C ILE A 125 -8.32 16.06 15.02
N PRO A 126 -9.30 15.97 14.08
CA PRO A 126 -9.81 14.70 13.56
C PRO A 126 -8.94 14.12 12.43
N LEU A 127 -7.64 14.16 12.58
CA LEU A 127 -6.66 13.55 11.68
C LEU A 127 -5.40 13.17 12.46
N PHE A 128 -4.61 12.26 11.91
CA PHE A 128 -3.31 11.85 12.45
C PHE A 128 -2.35 11.51 11.30
N ILE A 129 -1.07 11.42 11.60
CA ILE A 129 -0.06 10.99 10.61
C ILE A 129 -0.16 9.47 10.44
N SER A 130 -0.49 9.08 9.21
CA SER A 130 -0.75 7.69 8.83
C SER A 130 0.52 6.83 8.80
N ASP A 131 0.33 5.59 8.48
CA ASP A 131 1.27 4.48 8.51
C ASP A 131 2.38 4.63 7.46
N MET A 132 3.57 4.97 7.91
CA MET A 132 4.77 5.09 7.09
C MET A 132 5.96 4.46 7.82
N SER A 133 6.38 3.28 7.35
CA SER A 133 7.39 2.48 8.04
C SER A 133 8.78 3.10 8.06
N PHE A 134 9.56 2.79 9.09
CA PHE A 134 10.98 3.12 9.14
C PHE A 134 11.74 2.33 8.06
N GLY A 135 12.48 3.06 7.24
CA GLY A 135 13.14 2.54 6.03
C GLY A 135 12.39 2.89 4.73
N ALA A 136 11.05 3.06 4.78
CA ALA A 136 10.32 3.81 3.75
C ALA A 136 10.57 5.31 3.92
N LEU A 137 10.51 5.78 5.17
CA LEU A 137 10.99 7.11 5.57
C LEU A 137 12.32 7.00 6.34
N SER A 138 13.12 8.06 6.29
CA SER A 138 14.31 8.21 7.11
C SER A 138 13.95 8.46 8.57
N GLU A 139 14.93 8.30 9.47
CA GLU A 139 14.79 8.57 10.89
C GLU A 139 14.39 10.03 11.14
N GLU A 140 15.08 10.96 10.47
CA GLU A 140 14.84 12.40 10.60
C GLU A 140 13.41 12.78 10.17
N ALA A 141 12.92 12.20 9.08
CA ALA A 141 11.57 12.43 8.60
C ALA A 141 10.52 11.91 9.59
N LYS A 142 10.72 10.74 10.15
CA LYS A 142 9.82 10.14 11.15
C LYS A 142 9.81 10.97 12.44
N ILE A 143 10.96 11.38 12.93
CA ILE A 143 11.09 12.27 14.11
C ILE A 143 10.38 13.61 13.86
N ALA A 144 10.61 14.23 12.71
CA ALA A 144 10.01 15.52 12.36
C ALA A 144 8.48 15.43 12.29
N LEU A 145 7.95 14.37 11.68
CA LEU A 145 6.51 14.12 11.60
C LEU A 145 5.90 13.85 12.97
N ALA A 146 6.56 13.05 13.80
CA ALA A 146 6.09 12.78 15.17
C ALA A 146 6.01 14.04 16.03
N ARG A 147 7.03 14.90 15.96
CA ARG A 147 7.07 16.18 16.64
C ARG A 147 6.01 17.14 16.12
N GLY A 148 5.84 17.21 14.78
CA GLY A 148 4.79 18.03 14.16
C GLY A 148 3.39 17.59 14.58
N ALA A 149 3.13 16.28 14.58
CA ALA A 149 1.86 15.71 15.05
C ALA A 149 1.61 16.01 16.55
N HIS A 150 2.65 15.91 17.38
CA HIS A 150 2.56 16.26 18.81
C HIS A 150 2.18 17.72 19.03
N LEU A 151 2.84 18.64 18.31
CA LEU A 151 2.56 20.08 18.38
C LEU A 151 1.15 20.42 17.91
N ALA A 152 0.64 19.67 16.91
CA ALA A 152 -0.74 19.82 16.42
C ALA A 152 -1.80 19.14 17.33
N GLY A 153 -1.40 18.53 18.44
CA GLY A 153 -2.30 17.83 19.35
C GLY A 153 -2.86 16.53 18.78
N THR A 154 -2.16 15.92 17.81
CA THR A 154 -2.61 14.67 17.17
C THR A 154 -1.57 13.55 17.28
N GLY A 155 -1.91 12.38 16.71
CA GLY A 155 -1.10 11.18 16.77
C GLY A 155 -0.30 10.90 15.51
N ILE A 156 0.59 9.92 15.63
CA ILE A 156 1.35 9.34 14.53
C ILE A 156 1.37 7.82 14.65
N CYS A 157 1.40 7.14 13.51
CA CYS A 157 1.48 5.68 13.45
C CYS A 157 2.88 5.18 13.08
N SER A 158 3.29 4.04 13.68
CA SER A 158 4.61 3.42 13.40
C SER A 158 4.80 3.00 11.96
N GLY A 159 3.73 2.60 11.26
CA GLY A 159 3.86 1.78 10.06
C GLY A 159 4.33 0.35 10.39
N GLU A 160 4.32 -0.53 9.38
CA GLU A 160 4.58 -1.98 9.54
C GLU A 160 6.04 -2.37 9.83
N GLY A 161 6.95 -1.40 9.89
CA GLY A 161 8.40 -1.62 10.04
C GLY A 161 8.91 -1.74 11.47
N GLY A 162 8.02 -1.86 12.45
CA GLY A 162 8.38 -1.82 13.87
C GLY A 162 8.36 -0.40 14.46
N MET A 163 8.62 -0.29 15.74
CA MET A 163 8.59 0.97 16.48
C MET A 163 9.98 1.58 16.56
N LEU A 164 10.16 2.74 15.94
CA LEU A 164 11.36 3.55 16.12
C LEU A 164 11.25 4.33 17.44
N SER A 165 12.17 4.09 18.36
CA SER A 165 12.14 4.67 19.73
C SER A 165 12.20 6.19 19.71
N GLU A 166 12.97 6.77 18.82
CA GLU A 166 13.15 8.22 18.66
C GLU A 166 11.85 8.87 18.17
N GLU A 167 11.17 8.26 17.18
CA GLU A 167 9.85 8.72 16.74
C GLU A 167 8.83 8.64 17.88
N LYS A 168 8.81 7.51 18.59
CA LYS A 168 7.90 7.30 19.72
C LYS A 168 8.10 8.34 20.81
N SER A 169 9.34 8.73 21.11
CA SER A 169 9.67 9.70 22.17
C SER A 169 9.16 11.12 21.87
N GLU A 170 8.95 11.47 20.61
CA GLU A 170 8.47 12.78 20.18
C GLU A 170 6.94 12.94 20.22
N ASN A 171 6.18 11.85 20.42
CA ASN A 171 4.72 11.92 20.42
C ASN A 171 4.09 11.04 21.51
N ALA A 172 3.30 11.67 22.38
CA ALA A 172 2.55 10.98 23.43
C ALA A 172 1.26 10.26 22.93
N ARG A 173 0.90 10.45 21.65
CA ARG A 173 -0.27 9.85 21.00
C ARG A 173 0.20 8.92 19.87
N TYR A 174 0.85 7.82 20.24
CA TYR A 174 1.50 6.92 19.32
C TYR A 174 0.63 5.70 19.01
N LEU A 175 0.37 5.45 17.74
CA LEU A 175 -0.35 4.29 17.24
C LEU A 175 0.65 3.26 16.70
N TYR A 176 0.42 1.98 16.96
CA TYR A 176 1.25 0.90 16.43
C TYR A 176 0.48 0.11 15.36
N GLU A 177 1.07 -0.04 14.19
CA GLU A 177 0.59 -0.90 13.12
C GLU A 177 1.28 -2.26 13.17
N LEU A 178 0.50 -3.34 13.27
CA LEU A 178 0.99 -4.70 13.11
C LEU A 178 0.68 -5.20 11.70
N GLY A 179 1.67 -5.19 10.82
CA GLY A 179 1.59 -5.82 9.50
C GLY A 179 1.71 -7.33 9.56
N SER A 180 1.41 -8.01 8.46
CA SER A 180 1.41 -9.48 8.37
C SER A 180 2.77 -10.13 8.61
N ALA A 181 3.88 -9.42 8.36
CA ALA A 181 5.24 -9.89 8.69
C ALA A 181 5.62 -9.69 10.16
N GLN A 182 4.89 -8.87 10.91
CA GLN A 182 5.11 -8.58 12.33
C GLN A 182 6.53 -8.08 12.65
N PHE A 183 7.14 -7.31 11.74
CA PHE A 183 8.49 -6.80 11.89
C PHE A 183 8.70 -6.07 13.22
N GLY A 184 9.73 -6.46 13.98
CA GLY A 184 10.12 -5.83 15.24
C GLY A 184 9.06 -5.84 16.33
N TRP A 185 7.96 -6.58 16.15
CA TRP A 185 6.92 -6.69 17.18
C TRP A 185 7.41 -7.44 18.41
N LYS A 186 7.19 -6.84 19.56
CA LYS A 186 7.35 -7.47 20.87
C LYS A 186 6.15 -7.07 21.72
N LEU A 187 5.63 -7.99 22.52
CA LEU A 187 4.46 -7.70 23.36
C LEU A 187 4.70 -6.51 24.31
N SER A 188 5.92 -6.35 24.82
CA SER A 188 6.32 -5.22 25.64
C SER A 188 6.18 -3.84 24.96
N ASN A 189 6.08 -3.80 23.63
CA ASN A 189 5.78 -2.54 22.91
C ASN A 189 4.38 -2.02 23.30
N ALA A 190 3.46 -2.92 23.67
CA ALA A 190 2.09 -2.55 24.02
C ALA A 190 2.00 -1.62 25.25
N GLU A 191 2.95 -1.69 26.17
CA GLU A 191 3.01 -0.80 27.34
C GLU A 191 3.21 0.67 26.96
N ASN A 192 3.84 0.93 25.82
CA ASN A 192 4.34 2.23 25.42
C ASN A 192 3.52 2.91 24.31
N ILE A 193 2.45 2.29 23.83
CA ILE A 193 1.60 2.81 22.75
C ILE A 193 0.22 3.21 23.26
N GLN A 194 -0.49 4.06 22.50
CA GLN A 194 -1.79 4.59 22.90
C GLN A 194 -2.94 4.05 22.05
N ALA A 195 -2.63 3.46 20.92
CA ALA A 195 -3.57 2.66 20.11
C ALA A 195 -2.79 1.62 19.31
N PHE A 196 -3.48 0.58 18.90
CA PHE A 196 -2.92 -0.52 18.12
C PHE A 196 -3.90 -0.88 17.01
N HIS A 197 -3.40 -1.24 15.82
CA HIS A 197 -4.24 -1.82 14.78
C HIS A 197 -3.51 -2.88 13.95
N PHE A 198 -4.30 -3.81 13.45
CA PHE A 198 -3.84 -4.80 12.49
C PHE A 198 -3.94 -4.23 11.07
N LYS A 199 -2.93 -4.49 10.26
CA LYS A 199 -2.96 -4.24 8.84
C LYS A 199 -3.17 -5.56 8.09
N GLY A 200 -4.40 -5.79 7.63
CA GLY A 200 -4.77 -7.00 6.89
C GLY A 200 -4.28 -7.04 5.45
N GLY A 201 -3.85 -5.90 4.90
CA GLY A 201 -3.36 -5.77 3.53
C GLY A 201 -3.23 -4.33 3.11
N GLN A 202 -3.10 -4.09 1.81
CA GLN A 202 -3.05 -2.75 1.21
C GLN A 202 -4.05 -2.67 0.07
N GLY A 203 -5.04 -1.76 0.16
CA GLY A 203 -6.14 -1.65 -0.79
C GLY A 203 -5.67 -1.37 -2.23
N ALA A 204 -4.61 -0.58 -2.40
CA ALA A 204 -4.09 -0.24 -3.71
C ALA A 204 -3.30 -1.37 -4.41
N LYS A 205 -2.92 -2.40 -3.68
CA LYS A 205 -2.17 -3.57 -4.20
C LYS A 205 -2.61 -4.85 -3.52
N THR A 206 -3.88 -5.18 -3.67
CA THR A 206 -4.52 -6.36 -3.09
C THR A 206 -3.75 -7.64 -3.43
N GLY A 207 -3.50 -8.48 -2.43
CA GLY A 207 -2.77 -9.74 -2.58
C GLY A 207 -1.25 -9.64 -2.47
N THR A 208 -0.71 -8.42 -2.26
CA THR A 208 0.71 -8.20 -1.96
C THR A 208 0.87 -7.38 -0.68
N GLY A 209 1.87 -7.71 0.13
CA GLY A 209 2.22 -6.95 1.32
C GLY A 209 3.24 -5.83 1.04
N GLY A 210 3.80 -5.28 2.10
CA GLY A 210 4.90 -4.34 2.02
C GLY A 210 6.19 -5.00 1.55
N HIS A 211 7.05 -4.25 0.85
CA HIS A 211 8.38 -4.68 0.47
C HIS A 211 9.38 -3.54 0.64
N LEU A 212 10.40 -3.78 1.45
CA LEU A 212 11.58 -2.94 1.52
C LEU A 212 12.78 -3.74 1.03
N PRO A 213 13.45 -3.33 -0.07
CA PRO A 213 14.61 -4.04 -0.59
C PRO A 213 15.74 -4.16 0.43
N GLY A 214 16.44 -5.30 0.43
CA GLY A 214 17.54 -5.59 1.36
C GLY A 214 18.64 -4.53 1.33
N ALA A 215 18.90 -3.91 0.18
CA ALA A 215 19.82 -2.80 0.07
C ALA A 215 19.50 -1.61 1.01
N LYS A 216 18.22 -1.44 1.40
CA LYS A 216 17.78 -0.45 2.40
C LYS A 216 17.72 -1.01 3.83
N VAL A 217 17.66 -2.33 3.98
CA VAL A 217 17.59 -2.99 5.29
C VAL A 217 19.00 -3.10 5.86
N GLN A 218 19.52 -1.99 6.38
CA GLN A 218 20.86 -1.86 6.92
C GLN A 218 20.83 -1.18 8.29
N GLY A 219 21.82 -1.48 9.11
CA GLY A 219 22.04 -0.82 10.41
C GLY A 219 20.80 -0.78 11.28
N LYS A 220 20.39 0.41 11.67
CA LYS A 220 19.25 0.65 12.55
C LYS A 220 17.91 0.15 11.96
N ILE A 221 17.75 0.20 10.62
CA ILE A 221 16.53 -0.29 9.97
C ILE A 221 16.41 -1.81 10.15
N ALA A 222 17.48 -2.55 9.92
CA ALA A 222 17.52 -3.99 10.15
C ALA A 222 17.22 -4.33 11.62
N LEU A 223 17.87 -3.62 12.54
CA LEU A 223 17.67 -3.80 13.98
C LEU A 223 16.22 -3.57 14.42
N VAL A 224 15.60 -2.46 14.00
CA VAL A 224 14.21 -2.13 14.37
C VAL A 224 13.21 -3.11 13.79
N ARG A 225 13.46 -3.61 12.58
CA ARG A 225 12.62 -4.62 11.93
C ARG A 225 12.84 -6.04 12.47
N GLY A 226 13.97 -6.29 13.17
CA GLY A 226 14.36 -7.62 13.62
C GLY A 226 14.77 -8.53 12.46
N LEU A 227 15.49 -7.99 11.49
CA LEU A 227 15.98 -8.67 10.29
C LEU A 227 17.50 -8.60 10.23
N ASP A 228 18.10 -9.52 9.47
CA ASP A 228 19.52 -9.45 9.10
C ASP A 228 19.75 -8.34 8.07
N GLU A 229 20.92 -7.71 8.12
CA GLU A 229 21.30 -6.71 7.12
C GLU A 229 21.35 -7.32 5.72
N GLY A 230 20.83 -6.60 4.75
CA GLY A 230 20.76 -7.05 3.35
C GLY A 230 19.59 -7.99 3.05
N GLN A 231 18.82 -8.41 4.05
CA GLN A 231 17.62 -9.22 3.87
C GLN A 231 16.46 -8.35 3.41
N ASP A 232 15.77 -8.76 2.33
CA ASP A 232 14.53 -8.12 1.91
C ASP A 232 13.46 -8.22 3.00
N ALA A 233 12.85 -7.10 3.35
CA ALA A 233 11.72 -7.07 4.26
C ALA A 233 10.41 -7.19 3.48
N VAL A 234 9.91 -8.40 3.35
CA VAL A 234 8.68 -8.72 2.60
C VAL A 234 7.57 -9.09 3.57
N SER A 235 6.47 -8.36 3.52
CA SER A 235 5.25 -8.73 4.24
C SER A 235 4.43 -9.70 3.39
N PRO A 236 4.06 -10.88 3.91
CA PRO A 236 3.20 -11.81 3.21
C PRO A 236 1.79 -11.21 3.00
N PRO A 237 1.01 -11.72 2.03
CA PRO A 237 -0.33 -11.18 1.73
C PRO A 237 -1.35 -11.39 2.86
N THR A 238 -1.02 -12.23 3.84
CA THR A 238 -1.85 -12.51 5.03
C THR A 238 -0.99 -12.87 6.22
N PHE A 239 -1.53 -12.75 7.42
CA PHE A 239 -0.87 -13.25 8.63
C PHE A 239 -0.74 -14.77 8.60
N SER A 240 0.43 -15.30 8.94
CA SER A 240 0.68 -16.74 8.98
C SER A 240 0.07 -17.42 10.22
N ASN A 241 -0.06 -16.67 11.32
CA ASN A 241 -0.47 -17.15 12.63
C ASN A 241 -1.83 -16.62 13.11
N LEU A 242 -2.44 -15.70 12.38
CA LEU A 242 -3.77 -15.14 12.67
C LEU A 242 -4.67 -15.43 11.47
N VAL A 243 -5.42 -16.53 11.52
CA VAL A 243 -6.18 -17.05 10.38
C VAL A 243 -7.69 -16.83 10.57
N THR A 244 -8.16 -16.93 11.79
CA THR A 244 -9.58 -16.79 12.12
C THR A 244 -9.86 -15.51 12.90
N PRO A 245 -11.10 -14.99 12.88
CA PRO A 245 -11.47 -13.86 13.75
C PRO A 245 -11.16 -14.10 15.23
N ASN A 246 -11.21 -15.35 15.66
CA ASN A 246 -10.88 -15.71 17.05
C ASN A 246 -9.39 -15.59 17.38
N ASP A 247 -8.51 -15.82 16.39
CA ASP A 247 -7.06 -15.63 16.58
C ASP A 247 -6.74 -14.14 16.73
N PHE A 248 -7.33 -13.29 15.90
CA PHE A 248 -7.22 -11.83 16.03
C PHE A 248 -7.78 -11.35 17.37
N LYS A 249 -8.92 -11.89 17.80
CA LYS A 249 -9.50 -11.55 19.10
C LYS A 249 -8.56 -11.90 20.24
N LYS A 250 -8.02 -13.11 20.27
CA LYS A 250 -7.07 -13.56 21.32
C LYS A 250 -5.82 -12.67 21.35
N PHE A 251 -5.26 -12.38 20.17
CA PHE A 251 -4.11 -11.49 20.09
C PHE A 251 -4.45 -10.08 20.61
N ALA A 252 -5.59 -9.54 20.20
CA ALA A 252 -6.07 -8.24 20.66
C ALA A 252 -6.30 -8.21 22.17
N ASP A 253 -6.82 -9.29 22.76
CA ASP A 253 -7.04 -9.40 24.21
C ASP A 253 -5.69 -9.37 24.96
N THR A 254 -4.67 -10.10 24.46
CA THR A 254 -3.31 -10.04 25.02
C THR A 254 -2.72 -8.63 24.95
N VAL A 255 -2.87 -7.93 23.81
CA VAL A 255 -2.42 -6.53 23.69
C VAL A 255 -3.17 -5.60 24.64
N ARG A 256 -4.47 -5.82 24.86
CA ARG A 256 -5.26 -5.03 25.83
C ARG A 256 -4.80 -5.26 27.26
N GLU A 257 -4.49 -6.49 27.62
CA GLU A 257 -3.99 -6.82 28.94
C GLU A 257 -2.67 -6.11 29.21
N GLU A 258 -1.70 -6.26 28.32
CA GLU A 258 -0.36 -5.67 28.45
C GLU A 258 -0.40 -4.14 28.46
N SER A 259 -1.17 -3.53 27.59
CA SER A 259 -1.29 -2.08 27.50
C SER A 259 -2.14 -1.45 28.61
N GLY A 260 -2.89 -2.25 29.36
CA GLY A 260 -3.89 -1.80 30.32
C GLY A 260 -5.16 -1.25 29.69
N GLY A 261 -5.46 -1.59 28.41
CA GLY A 261 -6.74 -1.38 27.75
C GLY A 261 -6.82 -0.23 26.76
N ILE A 262 -5.84 -0.12 25.88
CA ILE A 262 -5.86 0.84 24.74
C ILE A 262 -6.87 0.44 23.66
N PRO A 263 -7.26 1.37 22.75
CA PRO A 263 -8.02 1.05 21.55
C PRO A 263 -7.28 0.10 20.64
N ILE A 264 -8.02 -0.86 20.07
CA ILE A 264 -7.51 -1.78 19.05
C ILE A 264 -8.42 -1.71 17.85
N GLY A 265 -7.83 -1.53 16.67
CA GLY A 265 -8.49 -1.43 15.36
C GLY A 265 -8.02 -2.51 14.39
N PHE A 266 -8.62 -2.45 13.18
CA PHE A 266 -8.26 -3.29 12.06
C PHE A 266 -8.24 -2.44 10.80
#